data_30e5618e8da45b884df85120c889b928
#
_entry.id   30e5618e8da45b884df85120c889b928
#
_cell.length_a   1.000
_cell.length_b   1.000
_cell.length_c   1.000
_cell.angle_alpha   90.00
_cell.angle_beta   90.00
_cell.angle_gamma   90.00
#
_symmetry.space_group_name_H-M   'P 1'
#
loop_
_entity.id
_entity.type
_entity.pdbx_description
1 polymer ?
#
loop_
_entity_poly.entity_id
_entity_poly.type
_entity_poly.pdbx_seq_one_letter_code
_entity_poly.pdbx_strand_id
1 'polypeptide(L)'
;MTSTPSISSSNAPATVPIRLRTSLPGCSIPYVPYMVPVTWRRSQLSTLVNKVLATAQGAGHEEASYKAVPFDFIVDGSLLRCSLDEYLEQRGQSAETTRELEYIRSTLPPAFKDAARQDDWVSSVDARHAHRILTASYDGIVRIFDSESLATSPPQSYTPAYASNVSLTSAKWLRNTADAIVTGSMSGTVAVWRVPGTETKSVPVLQAAELEHHTSPVSSIDVAVAATNASAERATIVSAGWDGSIALWDVPADARFETQEETGGAPGKKRRKQHGSDARPISSAIITPPPLMVLHHVTPSLGATAARALNTAPTPGPNARTIAALGDGDQRIWSAAWDGTVKYWDVVAGGGLAGRKQTDKVPLCLDPLQSSSLSSFTTPQLVCGHMDHSLALYDFRDAVSNAALAMSGAHAAPVSAVKVHPVSAHLFASGAYDGRIKVWDVRSPKQALFALSEPVSTSSKSHMASSKQPHTKVLGLDWTPDGNALVSGGEDCRVCLYQGQAIGVEHV
;
A
#
# COMPACT_ATOMS: atom_id res chain seq x y z
N MET A 1 57.26 -18.74 53.30
CA MET A 1 56.65 -17.90 52.27
C MET A 1 56.14 -18.82 51.16
N THR A 2 54.93 -19.23 51.25
CA THR A 2 54.29 -20.17 50.33
C THR A 2 53.34 -19.35 49.48
N SER A 3 53.69 -19.14 48.21
CA SER A 3 52.85 -18.53 47.19
C SER A 3 51.78 -19.52 46.69
N THR A 4 50.52 -19.25 46.95
CA THR A 4 49.36 -19.93 46.35
C THR A 4 49.23 -19.53 44.88
N PRO A 5 49.02 -20.48 43.93
CA PRO A 5 48.71 -20.14 42.55
C PRO A 5 47.27 -19.64 42.44
N SER A 6 47.11 -18.48 41.88
CA SER A 6 45.81 -17.95 41.48
C SER A 6 45.21 -18.84 40.37
N ILE A 7 44.08 -19.43 40.63
CA ILE A 7 43.27 -20.16 39.67
C ILE A 7 42.71 -19.13 38.66
N SER A 8 43.20 -19.19 37.42
CA SER A 8 42.65 -18.48 36.30
C SER A 8 41.22 -19.03 36.04
N SER A 9 40.22 -18.25 36.36
CA SER A 9 38.83 -18.53 35.97
C SER A 9 38.76 -18.62 34.45
N SER A 10 38.51 -19.81 33.93
CA SER A 10 38.18 -20.03 32.52
C SER A 10 36.92 -19.23 32.22
N ASN A 11 37.05 -18.16 31.44
CA ASN A 11 35.93 -17.41 30.89
C ASN A 11 35.19 -18.28 29.87
N ALA A 12 34.36 -19.22 30.33
CA ALA A 12 33.35 -19.84 29.48
C ALA A 12 32.33 -18.75 29.12
N PRO A 13 31.97 -18.57 27.86
CA PRO A 13 31.01 -17.57 27.49
C PRO A 13 29.69 -17.85 28.23
N ALA A 14 29.11 -16.81 28.84
CA ALA A 14 27.83 -16.93 29.51
C ALA A 14 26.77 -17.52 28.54
N THR A 15 25.97 -18.48 29.00
CA THR A 15 24.99 -19.16 28.19
C THR A 15 23.57 -18.85 28.71
N VAL A 16 22.59 -18.80 27.80
CA VAL A 16 21.19 -18.62 28.12
C VAL A 16 20.37 -19.80 27.59
N PRO A 17 19.45 -20.35 28.39
CA PRO A 17 18.53 -21.39 27.92
C PRO A 17 17.45 -20.75 27.05
N ILE A 18 17.28 -21.23 25.81
CA ILE A 18 16.24 -20.78 24.90
C ILE A 18 15.35 -21.94 24.50
N ARG A 19 14.06 -21.70 24.31
CA ARG A 19 13.12 -22.61 23.66
C ARG A 19 12.71 -22.01 22.33
N LEU A 20 12.72 -22.84 21.30
CA LEU A 20 12.42 -22.42 19.94
C LEU A 20 11.04 -22.92 19.54
N ARG A 21 10.17 -22.01 19.06
CA ARG A 21 8.82 -22.30 18.61
C ARG A 21 8.64 -21.72 17.21
N THR A 22 7.79 -22.34 16.38
CA THR A 22 7.41 -21.81 15.07
C THR A 22 5.96 -22.18 14.75
N SER A 23 5.30 -21.34 13.97
CA SER A 23 4.02 -21.61 13.31
C SER A 23 4.20 -22.14 11.88
N LEU A 24 5.46 -22.19 11.36
CA LEU A 24 5.74 -22.59 10.00
C LEU A 24 5.52 -24.10 9.81
N PRO A 25 4.69 -24.52 8.83
CA PRO A 25 4.50 -25.93 8.52
C PRO A 25 5.80 -26.54 8.00
N GLY A 26 6.10 -27.78 8.42
CA GLY A 26 7.28 -28.52 7.98
C GLY A 26 8.64 -28.06 8.53
N CYS A 27 8.68 -26.99 9.33
CA CYS A 27 9.90 -26.48 9.96
C CYS A 27 9.92 -26.66 11.48
N SER A 28 9.04 -27.47 12.06
CA SER A 28 8.97 -27.69 13.50
C SER A 28 10.18 -28.46 14.03
N ILE A 29 10.76 -27.97 15.12
CA ILE A 29 11.87 -28.62 15.86
C ILE A 29 11.39 -29.03 17.26
N PRO A 30 12.10 -29.96 17.96
CA PRO A 30 11.74 -30.34 19.32
C PRO A 30 11.70 -29.14 20.27
N TYR A 31 10.64 -29.04 21.05
CA TYR A 31 10.43 -27.97 22.04
C TYR A 31 11.18 -28.26 23.34
N VAL A 32 12.52 -28.25 23.27
CA VAL A 32 13.42 -28.47 24.39
C VAL A 32 14.27 -27.22 24.63
N PRO A 33 14.80 -27.00 25.84
CA PRO A 33 15.70 -25.90 26.09
C PRO A 33 17.06 -26.16 25.40
N TYR A 34 17.52 -25.20 24.62
CA TYR A 34 18.85 -25.17 24.00
C TYR A 34 19.73 -24.18 24.75
N MET A 35 20.90 -24.61 25.22
CA MET A 35 21.88 -23.73 25.85
C MET A 35 22.71 -23.04 24.76
N VAL A 36 22.57 -21.72 24.63
CA VAL A 36 23.25 -20.93 23.60
C VAL A 36 24.08 -19.82 24.23
N PRO A 37 25.25 -19.47 23.68
CA PRO A 37 26.02 -18.32 24.13
C PRO A 37 25.23 -17.02 24.01
N VAL A 38 25.28 -16.15 25.00
CA VAL A 38 24.59 -14.84 25.02
C VAL A 38 25.03 -13.93 23.87
N THR A 39 26.26 -14.12 23.36
CA THR A 39 26.81 -13.35 22.23
C THR A 39 26.19 -13.71 20.87
N TRP A 40 25.36 -14.75 20.83
CA TRP A 40 24.76 -15.16 19.56
C TRP A 40 23.78 -14.12 19.01
N ARG A 41 23.89 -13.96 17.71
CA ARG A 41 22.98 -13.14 16.89
C ARG A 41 22.09 -14.03 16.02
N ARG A 42 21.18 -13.41 15.29
CA ARG A 42 20.28 -14.06 14.34
C ARG A 42 20.94 -15.15 13.49
N SER A 43 22.12 -14.89 12.93
CA SER A 43 22.80 -15.82 12.01
C SER A 43 23.17 -17.14 12.66
N GLN A 44 23.71 -17.10 13.89
CA GLN A 44 24.07 -18.31 14.63
C GLN A 44 22.84 -19.09 15.08
N LEU A 45 21.78 -18.40 15.52
CA LEU A 45 20.50 -19.02 15.86
C LEU A 45 19.86 -19.69 14.63
N SER A 46 19.89 -19.03 13.47
CA SER A 46 19.41 -19.62 12.21
C SER A 46 20.21 -20.87 11.82
N THR A 47 21.51 -20.87 12.03
CA THR A 47 22.37 -22.05 11.81
C THR A 47 21.98 -23.20 12.76
N LEU A 48 21.69 -22.89 14.03
CA LEU A 48 21.21 -23.90 15.00
C LEU A 48 19.91 -24.56 14.52
N VAL A 49 18.91 -23.73 14.15
CA VAL A 49 17.62 -24.23 13.66
C VAL A 49 17.80 -25.12 12.44
N ASN A 50 18.59 -24.68 11.46
CA ASN A 50 18.87 -25.48 10.26
C ASN A 50 19.56 -26.82 10.56
N LYS A 51 20.50 -26.84 11.50
CA LYS A 51 21.17 -28.09 11.94
C LYS A 51 20.17 -29.04 12.58
N VAL A 52 19.31 -28.55 13.47
CA VAL A 52 18.30 -29.37 14.13
C VAL A 52 17.27 -29.90 13.12
N LEU A 53 16.82 -29.07 12.16
CA LEU A 53 15.93 -29.49 11.09
C LEU A 53 16.55 -30.55 10.18
N ALA A 54 17.81 -30.41 9.79
CA ALA A 54 18.53 -31.41 9.00
C ALA A 54 18.62 -32.74 9.72
N THR A 55 18.88 -32.71 11.04
CA THR A 55 18.93 -33.92 11.87
C THR A 55 17.54 -34.57 12.01
N ALA A 56 16.47 -33.78 12.16
CA ALA A 56 15.11 -34.29 12.33
C ALA A 56 14.53 -34.90 11.02
N GLN A 57 14.97 -34.43 9.86
CA GLN A 57 14.54 -34.96 8.55
C GLN A 57 15.30 -36.22 8.12
N GLY A 58 16.14 -36.80 8.98
CA GLY A 58 16.78 -38.08 8.73
C GLY A 58 17.94 -38.04 7.72
N ALA A 59 18.50 -36.86 7.47
CA ALA A 59 19.67 -36.68 6.61
C ALA A 59 20.97 -37.20 7.27
N GLY A 60 20.92 -38.45 7.75
CA GLY A 60 22.06 -39.06 8.45
C GLY A 60 23.17 -39.58 7.53
N HIS A 61 23.05 -39.54 6.21
CA HIS A 61 24.05 -40.14 5.30
C HIS A 61 24.33 -39.41 3.97
N GLU A 62 23.63 -38.32 3.64
CA GLU A 62 24.02 -37.48 2.49
C GLU A 62 23.77 -36.01 2.79
N GLU A 63 24.83 -35.24 3.03
CA GLU A 63 24.84 -33.79 3.25
C GLU A 63 24.30 -32.98 2.05
N ALA A 64 23.89 -33.63 0.99
CA ALA A 64 23.59 -33.00 -0.30
C ALA A 64 22.11 -32.53 -0.48
N SER A 65 21.21 -32.81 0.45
CA SER A 65 19.75 -32.59 0.20
C SER A 65 19.09 -31.47 1.01
N TYR A 66 19.66 -31.01 2.11
CA TYR A 66 19.03 -29.94 2.91
C TYR A 66 19.49 -28.54 2.47
N LYS A 67 18.60 -27.78 1.85
CA LYS A 67 18.85 -26.37 1.53
C LYS A 67 18.62 -25.51 2.78
N ALA A 68 19.67 -24.93 3.34
CA ALA A 68 19.56 -24.06 4.50
C ALA A 68 18.62 -22.87 4.22
N VAL A 69 17.63 -22.67 5.11
CA VAL A 69 16.67 -21.58 5.04
C VAL A 69 17.07 -20.51 6.07
N PRO A 70 17.15 -19.23 5.71
CA PRO A 70 17.41 -18.18 6.69
C PRO A 70 16.18 -17.96 7.56
N PHE A 71 16.37 -17.89 8.89
CA PHE A 71 15.32 -17.61 9.87
C PHE A 71 15.59 -16.29 10.61
N ASP A 72 14.50 -15.60 10.93
CA ASP A 72 14.46 -14.48 11.88
C ASP A 72 13.80 -14.94 13.19
N PHE A 73 14.09 -14.24 14.28
CA PHE A 73 13.65 -14.62 15.62
C PHE A 73 12.86 -13.49 16.27
N ILE A 74 11.71 -13.82 16.83
CA ILE A 74 10.86 -12.94 17.60
C ILE A 74 11.00 -13.32 19.08
N VAL A 75 11.27 -12.33 19.90
CA VAL A 75 11.38 -12.47 21.36
C VAL A 75 10.45 -11.46 22.00
N ASP A 76 9.53 -11.93 22.84
CA ASP A 76 8.51 -11.07 23.49
C ASP A 76 7.78 -10.13 22.49
N GLY A 77 7.42 -10.64 21.31
CA GLY A 77 6.70 -9.90 20.27
C GLY A 77 7.55 -8.90 19.48
N SER A 78 8.89 -8.91 19.62
CA SER A 78 9.78 -8.04 18.83
C SER A 78 10.88 -8.84 18.13
N LEU A 79 11.25 -8.42 16.91
CA LEU A 79 12.33 -9.07 16.14
C LEU A 79 13.68 -8.86 16.80
N LEU A 80 14.44 -9.95 16.95
CA LEU A 80 15.80 -9.94 17.50
C LEU A 80 16.79 -9.38 16.45
N ARG A 81 17.26 -8.14 16.67
CA ARG A 81 18.19 -7.42 15.78
C ARG A 81 19.62 -7.32 16.29
N CYS A 82 19.77 -7.48 17.60
CA CYS A 82 21.03 -7.42 18.33
C CYS A 82 21.48 -8.81 18.79
N SER A 83 22.54 -8.92 19.58
CA SER A 83 22.90 -10.15 20.29
C SER A 83 21.90 -10.42 21.43
N LEU A 84 21.84 -11.67 21.89
CA LEU A 84 20.98 -12.01 23.03
C LEU A 84 21.41 -11.24 24.29
N ASP A 85 22.72 -10.99 24.45
CA ASP A 85 23.28 -10.20 25.56
C ASP A 85 22.76 -8.76 25.54
N GLU A 86 22.94 -8.06 24.43
CA GLU A 86 22.42 -6.70 24.23
C GLU A 86 20.89 -6.63 24.43
N TYR A 87 20.17 -7.67 24.01
CA TYR A 87 18.72 -7.75 24.19
C TYR A 87 18.31 -7.87 25.66
N LEU A 88 19.01 -8.75 26.42
CA LEU A 88 18.75 -8.96 27.84
C LEU A 88 19.12 -7.72 28.66
N GLU A 89 20.26 -7.06 28.37
CA GLU A 89 20.67 -5.81 29.01
C GLU A 89 19.65 -4.69 28.80
N GLN A 90 19.18 -4.48 27.57
CA GLN A 90 18.18 -3.45 27.25
C GLN A 90 16.87 -3.62 28.03
N ARG A 91 16.54 -4.85 28.44
CA ARG A 91 15.33 -5.15 29.20
C ARG A 91 15.58 -5.39 30.68
N GLY A 92 16.80 -5.32 31.14
CA GLY A 92 17.16 -5.61 32.53
C GLY A 92 16.83 -7.05 32.96
N GLN A 93 16.95 -8.03 32.03
CA GLN A 93 16.56 -9.41 32.25
C GLN A 93 17.78 -10.29 32.49
N SER A 94 17.64 -11.31 33.39
CA SER A 94 18.71 -12.26 33.69
C SER A 94 18.86 -13.31 32.57
N ALA A 95 20.11 -13.71 32.30
CA ALA A 95 20.45 -14.81 31.40
C ALA A 95 20.08 -16.21 31.94
N GLU A 96 19.73 -16.33 33.22
CA GLU A 96 19.40 -17.61 33.83
C GLU A 96 17.98 -18.10 33.50
N THR A 97 17.09 -17.21 33.11
CA THR A 97 15.69 -17.54 32.79
C THR A 97 15.57 -18.07 31.37
N THR A 98 14.88 -19.20 31.20
CA THR A 98 14.57 -19.76 29.87
C THR A 98 13.75 -18.78 29.06
N ARG A 99 14.22 -18.47 27.85
CA ARG A 99 13.54 -17.56 26.91
C ARG A 99 12.86 -18.34 25.79
N GLU A 100 11.67 -17.92 25.46
CA GLU A 100 10.92 -18.44 24.31
C GLU A 100 11.19 -17.53 23.08
N LEU A 101 11.70 -18.13 22.02
CA LEU A 101 11.97 -17.47 20.74
C LEU A 101 11.09 -18.12 19.67
N GLU A 102 10.27 -17.32 19.05
CA GLU A 102 9.55 -17.74 17.85
C GLU A 102 10.41 -17.49 16.62
N TYR A 103 10.61 -18.50 15.78
CA TYR A 103 11.36 -18.31 14.54
C TYR A 103 10.43 -18.35 13.33
N ILE A 104 10.67 -17.42 12.42
CA ILE A 104 9.95 -17.21 11.17
C ILE A 104 10.93 -17.22 10.01
N ARG A 105 10.46 -17.44 8.78
CA ARG A 105 11.32 -17.26 7.60
C ARG A 105 11.81 -15.81 7.53
N SER A 106 13.10 -15.67 7.25
CA SER A 106 13.68 -14.35 7.03
C SER A 106 13.24 -13.81 5.68
N THR A 107 12.71 -12.60 5.68
CA THR A 107 12.44 -11.85 4.45
C THR A 107 13.73 -11.25 3.92
N LEU A 108 13.97 -11.37 2.63
CA LEU A 108 15.12 -10.73 1.97
C LEU A 108 14.73 -9.32 1.53
N PRO A 109 15.67 -8.36 1.58
CA PRO A 109 15.38 -7.02 1.09
C PRO A 109 15.08 -7.05 -0.40
N PRO A 110 14.03 -6.33 -0.87
CA PRO A 110 13.81 -6.14 -2.29
C PRO A 110 15.01 -5.40 -2.89
N ALA A 111 15.50 -5.90 -4.03
CA ALA A 111 16.58 -5.28 -4.77
C ALA A 111 15.99 -4.45 -5.92
N PHE A 112 16.62 -3.32 -6.21
CA PHE A 112 16.28 -2.53 -7.40
C PHE A 112 16.44 -3.41 -8.66
N LYS A 113 15.40 -3.48 -9.48
CA LYS A 113 15.39 -4.25 -10.72
C LYS A 113 15.50 -3.34 -11.94
N ASP A 114 14.62 -2.37 -12.04
CA ASP A 114 14.48 -1.56 -13.26
C ASP A 114 13.78 -0.23 -12.97
N ALA A 115 13.90 0.75 -13.89
CA ALA A 115 13.21 2.01 -13.81
C ALA A 115 12.86 2.56 -15.19
N ALA A 116 11.66 3.14 -15.30
CA ALA A 116 11.22 3.90 -16.48
C ALA A 116 11.10 5.39 -16.16
N ARG A 117 11.40 6.26 -17.13
CA ARG A 117 11.22 7.71 -17.02
C ARG A 117 9.90 8.16 -17.62
N GLN A 118 9.34 9.19 -17.03
CA GLN A 118 8.18 9.93 -17.52
C GLN A 118 8.56 11.40 -17.73
N ASP A 119 7.65 12.17 -18.32
CA ASP A 119 7.91 13.59 -18.65
C ASP A 119 7.70 14.51 -17.45
N ASP A 120 6.85 14.11 -16.49
CA ASP A 120 6.53 14.89 -15.28
C ASP A 120 6.40 13.97 -14.07
N TRP A 121 6.19 14.55 -12.89
CA TRP A 121 6.07 13.87 -11.60
C TRP A 121 5.01 12.78 -11.63
N VAL A 122 5.35 11.62 -11.07
CA VAL A 122 4.42 10.50 -10.93
C VAL A 122 3.59 10.70 -9.67
N SER A 123 2.31 11.00 -9.83
CA SER A 123 1.40 11.27 -8.72
C SER A 123 0.88 10.00 -8.03
N SER A 124 0.69 8.93 -8.80
CA SER A 124 0.12 7.67 -8.31
C SER A 124 0.65 6.49 -9.09
N VAL A 125 0.77 5.36 -8.40
CA VAL A 125 1.15 4.07 -8.96
C VAL A 125 0.12 3.03 -8.52
N ASP A 126 -0.21 2.09 -9.42
CA ASP A 126 -1.03 0.92 -9.13
C ASP A 126 -0.42 -0.31 -9.79
N ALA A 127 0.03 -1.26 -8.99
CA ALA A 127 0.67 -2.50 -9.40
C ALA A 127 -0.20 -3.74 -9.13
N ARG A 128 -1.50 -3.58 -8.87
CA ARG A 128 -2.44 -4.68 -8.59
C ARG A 128 -2.60 -5.69 -9.72
N HIS A 129 -2.16 -5.35 -10.92
CA HIS A 129 -2.10 -6.28 -12.04
C HIS A 129 -0.71 -6.95 -12.12
N ALA A 130 -0.67 -8.29 -12.29
CA ALA A 130 0.58 -9.06 -12.24
C ALA A 130 1.65 -8.64 -13.27
N HIS A 131 1.22 -8.22 -14.47
CA HIS A 131 2.13 -7.90 -15.58
C HIS A 131 2.09 -6.44 -16.02
N ARG A 132 1.24 -5.61 -15.43
CA ARG A 132 1.05 -4.22 -15.85
C ARG A 132 1.11 -3.27 -14.66
N ILE A 133 1.85 -2.21 -14.80
CA ILE A 133 1.96 -1.13 -13.83
C ILE A 133 1.26 0.08 -14.42
N LEU A 134 0.25 0.58 -13.71
CA LEU A 134 -0.48 1.79 -14.04
C LEU A 134 0.13 2.97 -13.30
N THR A 135 0.32 4.09 -13.98
CA THR A 135 0.79 5.33 -13.38
C THR A 135 -0.04 6.51 -13.83
N ALA A 136 -0.27 7.44 -12.92
CA ALA A 136 -0.78 8.76 -13.23
C ALA A 136 0.32 9.80 -13.02
N SER A 137 0.28 10.86 -13.82
CA SER A 137 1.28 11.93 -13.78
C SER A 137 0.62 13.30 -13.73
N TYR A 138 1.36 14.30 -13.22
CA TYR A 138 0.88 15.69 -13.19
C TYR A 138 0.81 16.33 -14.58
N ASP A 139 1.40 15.71 -15.60
CA ASP A 139 1.19 16.08 -17.01
C ASP A 139 -0.20 15.75 -17.58
N GLY A 140 -1.06 15.12 -16.76
CA GLY A 140 -2.41 14.71 -17.15
C GLY A 140 -2.46 13.41 -17.95
N ILE A 141 -1.35 12.68 -18.05
CA ILE A 141 -1.25 11.45 -18.83
C ILE A 141 -1.23 10.23 -17.92
N VAL A 142 -2.03 9.23 -18.29
CA VAL A 142 -1.95 7.89 -17.71
C VAL A 142 -1.01 7.05 -18.56
N ARG A 143 -0.09 6.32 -17.93
CA ARG A 143 0.81 5.40 -18.61
C ARG A 143 0.71 4.01 -18.04
N ILE A 144 0.75 3.03 -18.92
CA ILE A 144 0.74 1.62 -18.57
C ILE A 144 2.04 1.02 -19.05
N PHE A 145 2.80 0.48 -18.11
CA PHE A 145 4.08 -0.18 -18.33
C PHE A 145 3.91 -1.70 -18.19
N ASP A 146 4.79 -2.44 -18.86
CA ASP A 146 4.96 -3.85 -18.65
C ASP A 146 5.95 -4.07 -17.49
N SER A 147 5.58 -4.88 -16.49
CA SER A 147 6.41 -5.15 -15.31
C SER A 147 7.68 -5.96 -15.61
N GLU A 148 7.71 -6.70 -16.72
CA GLU A 148 8.89 -7.48 -17.12
C GLU A 148 9.92 -6.65 -17.89
N SER A 149 9.47 -5.63 -18.61
CA SER A 149 10.28 -4.84 -19.53
C SER A 149 10.13 -3.34 -19.33
N LEU A 150 10.17 -2.89 -18.07
CA LEU A 150 9.86 -1.52 -17.68
C LEU A 150 10.71 -0.46 -18.43
N ALA A 151 12.02 -0.65 -18.54
CA ALA A 151 12.92 0.28 -19.21
C ALA A 151 13.00 0.10 -20.72
N THR A 152 12.69 -1.09 -21.23
CA THR A 152 12.94 -1.42 -22.65
C THR A 152 11.72 -1.26 -23.53
N SER A 153 10.52 -1.45 -22.99
CA SER A 153 9.27 -1.30 -23.72
C SER A 153 8.68 0.08 -23.54
N PRO A 154 8.28 0.78 -24.62
CA PRO A 154 7.61 2.06 -24.50
C PRO A 154 6.26 1.86 -23.79
N PRO A 155 5.90 2.77 -22.84
CA PRO A 155 4.62 2.69 -22.17
C PRO A 155 3.46 2.96 -23.13
N GLN A 156 2.33 2.34 -22.86
CA GLN A 156 1.08 2.75 -23.48
C GLN A 156 0.58 4.02 -22.78
N SER A 157 0.57 5.13 -23.47
CA SER A 157 0.19 6.43 -22.93
C SER A 157 -1.21 6.82 -23.37
N TYR A 158 -2.01 7.30 -22.41
CA TYR A 158 -3.39 7.73 -22.64
C TYR A 158 -3.61 9.11 -22.05
N THR A 159 -4.10 10.03 -22.87
CA THR A 159 -4.50 11.35 -22.41
C THR A 159 -6.01 11.38 -22.26
N PRO A 160 -6.53 11.61 -21.07
CA PRO A 160 -7.96 11.79 -20.86
C PRO A 160 -8.52 12.94 -21.73
N ALA A 161 -9.64 12.73 -22.39
CA ALA A 161 -10.18 13.68 -23.37
C ALA A 161 -10.59 15.05 -22.77
N TYR A 162 -10.94 15.08 -21.46
CA TYR A 162 -11.28 16.34 -20.75
C TYR A 162 -10.03 17.05 -20.23
N ALA A 163 -8.87 16.43 -20.29
CA ALA A 163 -7.70 16.82 -19.50
C ALA A 163 -6.52 17.27 -20.34
N SER A 164 -6.75 17.90 -21.46
CA SER A 164 -5.67 18.69 -22.04
C SER A 164 -5.25 19.75 -21.02
N ASN A 165 -4.22 19.44 -20.22
CA ASN A 165 -3.60 20.24 -19.15
C ASN A 165 -4.20 20.13 -17.73
N VAL A 166 -5.00 19.12 -17.38
CA VAL A 166 -5.41 18.91 -15.99
C VAL A 166 -4.57 17.81 -15.36
N SER A 167 -3.85 18.15 -14.28
CA SER A 167 -2.99 17.20 -13.56
C SER A 167 -3.83 16.08 -12.94
N LEU A 168 -3.36 14.84 -13.09
CA LEU A 168 -3.94 13.68 -12.43
C LEU A 168 -3.33 13.48 -11.05
N THR A 169 -4.17 13.23 -10.07
CA THR A 169 -3.76 13.01 -8.67
C THR A 169 -3.70 11.54 -8.32
N SER A 170 -4.58 10.72 -8.91
CA SER A 170 -4.68 9.30 -8.63
C SER A 170 -5.18 8.53 -9.86
N ALA A 171 -4.68 7.30 -10.04
CA ALA A 171 -5.23 6.34 -10.99
C ALA A 171 -5.21 4.94 -10.38
N LYS A 172 -6.27 4.16 -10.63
CA LYS A 172 -6.41 2.79 -10.13
C LYS A 172 -7.01 1.88 -11.19
N TRP A 173 -6.57 0.62 -11.20
CA TRP A 173 -7.22 -0.42 -11.97
C TRP A 173 -8.62 -0.68 -11.41
N LEU A 174 -9.61 -0.76 -12.30
CA LEU A 174 -10.97 -1.10 -11.91
C LEU A 174 -11.14 -2.61 -11.70
N ARG A 175 -10.35 -3.41 -12.45
CA ARG A 175 -10.31 -4.89 -12.37
C ARG A 175 -8.89 -5.41 -12.51
N ASN A 176 -8.71 -6.66 -12.08
CA ASN A 176 -7.45 -7.38 -12.28
C ASN A 176 -7.18 -7.78 -13.75
N THR A 177 -8.17 -7.64 -14.65
CA THR A 177 -8.03 -7.92 -16.09
C THR A 177 -7.36 -6.80 -16.87
N ALA A 178 -7.06 -5.67 -16.23
CA ALA A 178 -6.40 -4.51 -16.82
C ALA A 178 -7.10 -3.96 -18.10
N ASP A 179 -8.44 -4.00 -18.13
CA ASP A 179 -9.28 -3.53 -19.22
C ASP A 179 -10.06 -2.24 -18.88
N ALA A 180 -10.05 -1.84 -17.61
CA ALA A 180 -10.70 -0.61 -17.15
C ALA A 180 -9.88 0.06 -16.03
N ILE A 181 -9.87 1.40 -16.06
CA ILE A 181 -9.19 2.24 -15.06
C ILE A 181 -10.11 3.35 -14.58
N VAL A 182 -9.83 3.85 -13.38
CA VAL A 182 -10.44 5.07 -12.85
C VAL A 182 -9.35 6.08 -12.55
N THR A 183 -9.63 7.36 -12.84
CA THR A 183 -8.68 8.47 -12.63
C THR A 183 -9.34 9.59 -11.85
N GLY A 184 -8.56 10.22 -10.97
CA GLY A 184 -8.94 11.46 -10.28
C GLY A 184 -8.04 12.61 -10.65
N SER A 185 -8.61 13.80 -10.70
CA SER A 185 -7.93 14.99 -11.19
C SER A 185 -7.88 16.12 -10.19
N MET A 186 -7.00 17.09 -10.46
CA MET A 186 -6.96 18.36 -9.72
C MET A 186 -8.17 19.27 -9.98
N SER A 187 -8.99 18.97 -11.02
CA SER A 187 -10.25 19.69 -11.27
C SER A 187 -11.43 19.21 -10.42
N GLY A 188 -11.25 18.11 -9.66
CA GLY A 188 -12.34 17.46 -8.91
C GLY A 188 -13.09 16.38 -9.70
N THR A 189 -12.71 16.12 -10.94
CA THR A 189 -13.34 15.11 -11.78
C THR A 189 -12.80 13.72 -11.46
N VAL A 190 -13.69 12.74 -11.36
CA VAL A 190 -13.37 11.32 -11.35
C VAL A 190 -13.89 10.71 -12.64
N ALA A 191 -13.10 9.96 -13.38
CA ALA A 191 -13.53 9.38 -14.66
C ALA A 191 -13.14 7.92 -14.78
N VAL A 192 -14.02 7.15 -15.41
CA VAL A 192 -13.84 5.73 -15.70
C VAL A 192 -13.53 5.55 -17.18
N TRP A 193 -12.50 4.76 -17.48
CA TRP A 193 -11.99 4.53 -18.83
C TRP A 193 -11.94 3.05 -19.14
N ARG A 194 -12.24 2.71 -20.38
CA ARG A 194 -11.95 1.39 -20.94
C ARG A 194 -10.60 1.43 -21.65
N VAL A 195 -9.75 0.50 -21.33
CA VAL A 195 -8.43 0.32 -21.91
C VAL A 195 -8.48 -0.89 -22.83
N PRO A 196 -7.95 -0.80 -24.07
CA PRO A 196 -7.88 -1.97 -24.95
C PRO A 196 -6.97 -3.05 -24.32
N GLY A 197 -7.41 -4.30 -24.44
CA GLY A 197 -6.60 -5.45 -24.03
C GLY A 197 -5.32 -5.58 -24.86
N THR A 198 -4.41 -6.42 -24.39
CA THR A 198 -3.10 -6.65 -25.05
C THR A 198 -3.21 -7.12 -26.49
N GLU A 199 -4.31 -7.80 -26.84
CA GLU A 199 -4.51 -8.40 -28.17
C GLU A 199 -5.07 -7.41 -29.20
N THR A 200 -5.68 -6.30 -28.77
CA THR A 200 -6.35 -5.34 -29.65
C THR A 200 -5.72 -3.96 -29.58
N LYS A 201 -4.52 -3.83 -30.14
CA LYS A 201 -3.78 -2.54 -30.19
C LYS A 201 -4.50 -1.42 -30.97
N SER A 202 -5.59 -1.72 -31.67
CA SER A 202 -6.29 -0.77 -32.57
C SER A 202 -7.55 -0.14 -31.97
N VAL A 203 -7.95 -0.54 -30.75
CA VAL A 203 -9.15 0.04 -30.12
C VAL A 203 -8.75 1.29 -29.35
N PRO A 204 -9.38 2.45 -29.61
CA PRO A 204 -9.08 3.66 -28.85
C PRO A 204 -9.54 3.51 -27.40
N VAL A 205 -8.82 4.13 -26.48
CA VAL A 205 -9.29 4.30 -25.10
C VAL A 205 -10.54 5.14 -25.11
N LEU A 206 -11.61 4.64 -24.48
CA LEU A 206 -12.88 5.33 -24.44
C LEU A 206 -13.20 5.73 -23.01
N GLN A 207 -13.49 7.01 -22.80
CA GLN A 207 -14.12 7.46 -21.56
C GLN A 207 -15.51 6.84 -21.49
N ALA A 208 -15.74 6.03 -20.45
CA ALA A 208 -16.98 5.31 -20.26
C ALA A 208 -17.96 6.11 -19.40
N ALA A 209 -17.46 6.75 -18.34
CA ALA A 209 -18.27 7.56 -17.44
C ALA A 209 -17.47 8.68 -16.81
N GLU A 210 -18.17 9.73 -16.39
CA GLU A 210 -17.68 10.81 -15.56
C GLU A 210 -18.47 10.83 -14.25
N LEU A 211 -17.78 10.79 -13.12
CA LEU A 211 -18.36 10.70 -11.79
C LEU A 211 -18.26 12.08 -11.13
N GLU A 212 -19.30 12.87 -11.30
CA GLU A 212 -19.34 14.25 -10.84
C GLU A 212 -19.84 14.35 -9.39
N HIS A 213 -19.00 14.81 -8.49
CA HIS A 213 -19.37 15.11 -7.11
C HIS A 213 -18.47 16.16 -6.49
N HIS A 214 -17.13 15.98 -6.58
CA HIS A 214 -16.20 16.84 -5.87
C HIS A 214 -16.15 18.26 -6.47
N THR A 215 -16.17 19.25 -5.60
CA THR A 215 -16.05 20.67 -5.97
C THR A 215 -14.60 21.19 -5.87
N SER A 216 -13.71 20.35 -5.41
CA SER A 216 -12.28 20.60 -5.18
C SER A 216 -11.44 19.44 -5.63
N PRO A 217 -10.10 19.55 -5.72
CA PRO A 217 -9.23 18.47 -6.16
C PRO A 217 -9.53 17.13 -5.48
N VAL A 218 -9.53 16.05 -6.27
CA VAL A 218 -9.58 14.69 -5.74
C VAL A 218 -8.22 14.38 -5.13
N SER A 219 -8.18 13.95 -3.89
CA SER A 219 -6.93 13.62 -3.17
C SER A 219 -6.54 12.15 -3.29
N SER A 220 -7.51 11.26 -3.29
CA SER A 220 -7.27 9.82 -3.38
C SER A 220 -8.45 9.11 -4.01
N ILE A 221 -8.16 8.00 -4.67
CA ILE A 221 -9.15 7.04 -5.17
C ILE A 221 -8.69 5.65 -4.74
N ASP A 222 -9.65 4.84 -4.34
CA ASP A 222 -9.42 3.41 -4.14
C ASP A 222 -10.59 2.60 -4.72
N VAL A 223 -10.33 1.32 -5.01
CA VAL A 223 -11.27 0.46 -5.73
C VAL A 223 -11.28 -0.92 -5.10
N ALA A 224 -12.46 -1.44 -4.83
CA ALA A 224 -12.67 -2.83 -4.52
C ALA A 224 -13.58 -3.49 -5.57
N VAL A 225 -13.33 -4.76 -5.86
CA VAL A 225 -14.10 -5.55 -6.82
C VAL A 225 -14.94 -6.56 -6.07
N ALA A 226 -16.25 -6.40 -6.11
CA ALA A 226 -17.18 -7.36 -5.54
C ALA A 226 -17.47 -8.48 -6.56
N ALA A 227 -17.21 -9.71 -6.18
CA ALA A 227 -17.70 -10.88 -6.90
C ALA A 227 -19.18 -11.10 -6.57
N THR A 228 -20.08 -10.44 -7.26
CA THR A 228 -21.50 -10.75 -7.19
C THR A 228 -21.82 -11.94 -8.08
N ASN A 229 -22.65 -12.85 -7.58
CA ASN A 229 -22.99 -14.12 -8.21
C ASN A 229 -23.18 -14.03 -9.73
N ALA A 230 -22.36 -14.76 -10.44
CA ALA A 230 -22.48 -15.45 -11.72
C ALA A 230 -22.41 -14.65 -13.03
N SER A 231 -22.57 -13.34 -13.15
CA SER A 231 -22.48 -12.72 -14.49
C SER A 231 -22.15 -11.23 -14.59
N ALA A 232 -22.26 -10.45 -13.55
CA ALA A 232 -21.92 -9.03 -13.57
C ALA A 232 -21.01 -8.68 -12.40
N GLU A 233 -19.71 -8.65 -12.65
CA GLU A 233 -18.80 -8.07 -11.69
C GLU A 233 -19.08 -6.57 -11.59
N ARG A 234 -19.23 -6.08 -10.37
CA ARG A 234 -19.32 -4.65 -10.09
C ARG A 234 -18.09 -4.21 -9.32
N ALA A 235 -17.71 -2.97 -9.50
CA ALA A 235 -16.60 -2.37 -8.78
C ALA A 235 -17.13 -1.21 -7.93
N THR A 236 -16.74 -1.21 -6.68
CA THR A 236 -16.99 -0.09 -5.78
C THR A 236 -15.78 0.82 -5.81
N ILE A 237 -16.01 2.07 -6.16
CA ILE A 237 -14.99 3.12 -6.17
C ILE A 237 -15.26 4.04 -4.98
N VAL A 238 -14.24 4.34 -4.22
CA VAL A 238 -14.26 5.43 -3.26
C VAL A 238 -13.36 6.55 -3.75
N SER A 239 -13.88 7.78 -3.72
CA SER A 239 -13.09 8.98 -3.99
C SER A 239 -13.18 9.95 -2.80
N ALA A 240 -12.07 10.60 -2.48
CA ALA A 240 -12.02 11.63 -1.44
C ALA A 240 -11.42 12.91 -1.99
N GLY A 241 -11.94 14.04 -1.55
CA GLY A 241 -11.56 15.35 -2.08
C GLY A 241 -11.08 16.34 -1.00
N TRP A 242 -10.54 17.46 -1.48
CA TRP A 242 -10.17 18.59 -0.62
C TRP A 242 -11.39 19.34 -0.10
N ASP A 243 -12.57 19.04 -0.60
CA ASP A 243 -13.86 19.52 -0.11
C ASP A 243 -14.32 18.85 1.19
N GLY A 244 -13.59 17.86 1.68
CA GLY A 244 -13.91 17.12 2.90
C GLY A 244 -14.96 16.05 2.69
N SER A 245 -15.41 15.82 1.45
CA SER A 245 -16.37 14.78 1.11
C SER A 245 -15.67 13.50 0.65
N ILE A 246 -16.37 12.39 0.83
CA ILE A 246 -16.02 11.08 0.34
C ILE A 246 -17.21 10.60 -0.45
N ALA A 247 -17.04 10.26 -1.70
CA ALA A 247 -18.10 9.73 -2.55
C ALA A 247 -17.86 8.25 -2.84
N LEU A 248 -18.90 7.46 -2.73
CA LEU A 248 -18.92 6.05 -3.03
C LEU A 248 -19.71 5.83 -4.32
N TRP A 249 -19.15 5.04 -5.22
CA TRP A 249 -19.70 4.75 -6.52
C TRP A 249 -19.78 3.25 -6.75
N ASP A 250 -20.85 2.80 -7.37
CA ASP A 250 -21.00 1.42 -7.80
C ASP A 250 -21.10 1.41 -9.34
N VAL A 251 -20.09 0.85 -9.98
CA VAL A 251 -19.95 0.88 -11.45
C VAL A 251 -19.72 -0.54 -12.00
N PRO A 252 -20.10 -0.80 -13.27
CA PRO A 252 -19.71 -2.04 -13.93
C PRO A 252 -18.18 -2.17 -13.96
N ALA A 253 -17.66 -3.31 -13.53
CA ALA A 253 -16.22 -3.52 -13.43
C ALA A 253 -15.51 -3.54 -14.79
N ASP A 254 -16.22 -3.82 -15.88
CA ASP A 254 -15.72 -3.76 -17.26
C ASP A 254 -15.90 -2.39 -17.91
N ALA A 255 -16.36 -1.39 -17.14
CA ALA A 255 -16.70 -0.05 -17.62
C ALA A 255 -17.67 -0.04 -18.81
N ARG A 256 -18.56 -1.04 -18.89
CA ARG A 256 -19.65 -1.07 -19.87
C ARG A 256 -20.93 -0.58 -19.21
N PHE A 257 -21.30 0.64 -19.48
CA PHE A 257 -22.55 1.23 -19.02
C PHE A 257 -23.63 0.97 -20.07
N GLU A 258 -24.76 0.43 -19.64
CA GLU A 258 -25.94 0.31 -20.50
C GLU A 258 -26.50 1.71 -20.75
N THR A 259 -26.48 2.14 -22.01
CA THR A 259 -27.25 3.32 -22.41
C THR A 259 -28.72 2.96 -22.30
N GLN A 260 -29.45 3.58 -21.38
CA GLN A 260 -30.89 3.51 -21.36
C GLN A 260 -31.39 4.15 -22.67
N GLU A 261 -31.70 3.33 -23.66
CA GLU A 261 -32.52 3.78 -24.77
C GLU A 261 -33.85 4.25 -24.15
N GLU A 262 -34.16 5.52 -24.31
CA GLU A 262 -35.44 6.07 -23.91
C GLU A 262 -36.56 5.23 -24.57
N THR A 263 -37.17 4.32 -23.82
CA THR A 263 -38.41 3.65 -24.19
C THR A 263 -39.55 4.64 -24.07
N GLY A 264 -39.53 5.64 -24.92
CA GLY A 264 -40.56 6.66 -25.09
C GLY A 264 -40.96 6.76 -26.57
N GLY A 265 -41.34 5.64 -27.15
CA GLY A 265 -41.78 5.59 -28.54
C GLY A 265 -43.22 5.99 -28.69
N ALA A 266 -43.49 7.22 -29.06
CA ALA A 266 -44.72 7.57 -29.79
C ALA A 266 -44.53 7.21 -31.29
N PRO A 267 -45.49 6.57 -31.98
CA PRO A 267 -45.37 6.17 -33.38
C PRO A 267 -45.58 7.39 -34.28
N GLY A 268 -44.47 7.94 -34.80
CA GLY A 268 -44.48 9.13 -35.62
C GLY A 268 -43.72 9.00 -36.95
N LYS A 269 -44.47 8.70 -38.03
CA LYS A 269 -44.26 9.07 -39.46
C LYS A 269 -42.90 8.75 -40.09
N LYS A 270 -42.95 7.76 -41.01
CA LYS A 270 -42.00 7.48 -42.09
C LYS A 270 -41.43 8.75 -42.72
N ARG A 271 -40.14 8.99 -42.63
CA ARG A 271 -39.39 9.96 -43.41
C ARG A 271 -38.35 9.27 -44.29
N ARG A 272 -38.37 9.64 -45.54
CA ARG A 272 -37.72 9.16 -46.76
C ARG A 272 -36.18 9.08 -46.62
N LYS A 273 -35.60 7.95 -47.02
CA LYS A 273 -34.18 7.75 -47.22
C LYS A 273 -33.59 8.79 -48.16
N GLN A 274 -32.57 9.51 -47.74
CA GLN A 274 -31.57 10.12 -48.60
C GLN A 274 -30.21 9.46 -48.30
N HIS A 275 -29.63 8.92 -49.35
CA HIS A 275 -28.24 8.41 -49.38
C HIS A 275 -27.28 9.59 -49.17
N GLY A 276 -26.48 9.52 -48.19
CA GLY A 276 -25.32 10.38 -47.97
C GLY A 276 -24.38 9.61 -47.00
N SER A 277 -23.30 9.14 -47.57
CA SER A 277 -22.17 8.51 -46.89
C SER A 277 -21.41 9.56 -46.09
N ASP A 278 -21.67 9.71 -44.83
CA ASP A 278 -20.76 10.28 -43.85
C ASP A 278 -21.04 9.54 -42.54
N ALA A 279 -20.16 8.56 -42.24
CA ALA A 279 -20.08 7.93 -40.95
C ALA A 279 -19.59 8.97 -39.95
N ARG A 280 -20.53 9.70 -39.33
CA ARG A 280 -20.24 10.45 -38.10
C ARG A 280 -19.80 9.45 -37.06
N PRO A 281 -18.66 9.69 -36.36
CA PRO A 281 -18.31 8.88 -35.23
C PRO A 281 -19.49 8.92 -34.26
N ILE A 282 -19.91 7.76 -33.80
CA ILE A 282 -20.89 7.61 -32.74
C ILE A 282 -20.28 8.28 -31.50
N SER A 283 -20.71 9.50 -31.23
CA SER A 283 -20.45 10.17 -29.97
C SER A 283 -21.19 9.32 -28.92
N SER A 284 -20.47 8.38 -28.31
CA SER A 284 -20.95 7.71 -27.12
C SER A 284 -21.17 8.79 -26.08
N ALA A 285 -22.41 9.06 -25.72
CA ALA A 285 -22.72 9.99 -24.66
C ALA A 285 -21.99 9.53 -23.39
N ILE A 286 -21.17 10.39 -22.81
CA ILE A 286 -20.52 10.12 -21.52
C ILE A 286 -21.62 10.01 -20.48
N ILE A 287 -21.62 8.92 -19.74
CA ILE A 287 -22.61 8.68 -18.69
C ILE A 287 -22.12 9.29 -17.38
N THR A 288 -23.01 9.98 -16.68
CA THR A 288 -22.74 10.60 -15.37
C THR A 288 -23.61 9.94 -14.30
N PRO A 289 -23.23 8.76 -13.78
CA PRO A 289 -24.00 8.12 -12.73
C PRO A 289 -23.87 8.92 -11.43
N PRO A 290 -24.94 9.03 -10.64
CA PRO A 290 -24.87 9.65 -9.34
C PRO A 290 -24.08 8.78 -8.35
N PRO A 291 -23.47 9.37 -7.29
CA PRO A 291 -22.83 8.59 -6.25
C PRO A 291 -23.87 7.72 -5.51
N LEU A 292 -23.50 6.49 -5.18
CA LEU A 292 -24.31 5.60 -4.34
C LEU A 292 -24.49 6.20 -2.94
N MET A 293 -23.43 6.80 -2.40
CA MET A 293 -23.41 7.39 -1.07
C MET A 293 -22.39 8.52 -1.02
N VAL A 294 -22.68 9.53 -0.22
CA VAL A 294 -21.75 10.63 0.10
C VAL A 294 -21.58 10.73 1.60
N LEU A 295 -20.33 10.68 2.05
CA LEU A 295 -19.94 10.84 3.44
C LEU A 295 -19.18 12.16 3.60
N HIS A 296 -19.40 12.85 4.70
CA HIS A 296 -18.65 14.07 5.02
C HIS A 296 -17.68 13.79 6.16
N HIS A 297 -16.40 13.76 5.84
CA HIS A 297 -15.37 13.59 6.86
C HIS A 297 -15.28 14.83 7.75
N VAL A 298 -15.22 16.00 7.14
CA VAL A 298 -15.27 17.28 7.86
C VAL A 298 -16.68 17.83 7.73
N THR A 299 -17.40 17.95 8.85
CA THR A 299 -18.70 18.62 8.85
C THR A 299 -18.50 20.09 8.50
N PRO A 300 -19.25 20.63 7.54
CA PRO A 300 -19.20 22.06 7.25
C PRO A 300 -19.40 22.85 8.55
N SER A 301 -18.51 23.79 8.86
CA SER A 301 -18.64 24.62 10.06
C SER A 301 -19.94 25.45 10.03
N LEU A 302 -20.40 25.92 11.18
CA LEU A 302 -21.65 26.69 11.34
C LEU A 302 -21.81 27.91 10.39
N GLY A 303 -20.74 28.34 9.70
CA GLY A 303 -20.82 29.28 8.56
C GLY A 303 -21.64 28.76 7.36
N ALA A 304 -21.82 27.44 7.26
CA ALA A 304 -22.65 26.84 6.20
C ALA A 304 -24.14 27.19 6.30
N THR A 305 -24.65 27.51 7.45
CA THR A 305 -26.04 27.98 7.63
C THR A 305 -26.25 29.37 7.03
N ALA A 306 -25.29 30.25 7.14
CA ALA A 306 -25.32 31.56 6.51
C ALA A 306 -25.12 31.48 4.99
N ALA A 307 -24.25 30.60 4.51
CA ALA A 307 -24.02 30.33 3.09
C ALA A 307 -25.27 29.72 2.41
N ARG A 308 -26.02 28.86 3.12
CA ARG A 308 -27.27 28.27 2.63
C ARG A 308 -28.38 29.31 2.48
N ALA A 309 -28.41 30.33 3.36
CA ALA A 309 -29.34 31.44 3.25
C ALA A 309 -29.02 32.38 2.07
N LEU A 310 -27.78 32.36 1.57
CA LEU A 310 -27.32 33.18 0.45
C LEU A 310 -27.23 32.39 -0.86
N ASN A 311 -27.71 31.14 -0.93
CA ASN A 311 -27.58 30.22 -2.09
C ASN A 311 -26.12 30.05 -2.59
N THR A 312 -25.12 30.28 -1.75
CA THR A 312 -23.74 29.99 -2.05
C THR A 312 -23.35 28.62 -1.50
N ALA A 313 -22.61 27.83 -2.28
CA ALA A 313 -22.09 26.56 -1.80
C ALA A 313 -21.17 26.78 -0.58
N PRO A 314 -21.27 25.97 0.50
CA PRO A 314 -20.39 26.11 1.64
C PRO A 314 -18.94 25.89 1.20
N THR A 315 -18.09 26.89 1.45
CA THR A 315 -16.66 26.73 1.18
C THR A 315 -16.05 25.78 2.21
N PRO A 316 -15.33 24.75 1.79
CA PRO A 316 -14.63 23.87 2.73
C PRO A 316 -13.59 24.65 3.52
N GLY A 317 -13.43 24.31 4.79
CA GLY A 317 -12.38 24.89 5.64
C GLY A 317 -10.98 24.50 5.17
N PRO A 318 -9.94 25.20 5.61
CA PRO A 318 -8.56 24.94 5.19
C PRO A 318 -8.04 23.54 5.56
N ASN A 319 -8.70 22.86 6.49
CA ASN A 319 -8.33 21.52 6.98
C ASN A 319 -9.26 20.43 6.43
N ALA A 320 -9.97 20.69 5.36
CA ALA A 320 -10.95 19.73 4.79
C ALA A 320 -10.32 18.64 3.90
N ARG A 321 -9.05 18.80 3.50
CA ARG A 321 -8.40 17.80 2.63
C ARG A 321 -8.47 16.42 3.25
N THR A 322 -9.23 15.55 2.59
CA THR A 322 -9.54 14.19 3.04
C THR A 322 -8.91 13.17 2.10
N ILE A 323 -8.42 12.07 2.65
CA ILE A 323 -7.97 10.88 1.95
C ILE A 323 -8.82 9.70 2.42
N ALA A 324 -9.09 8.76 1.54
CA ALA A 324 -9.88 7.56 1.86
C ALA A 324 -9.30 6.32 1.18
N ALA A 325 -9.51 5.17 1.80
CA ALA A 325 -9.21 3.85 1.27
C ALA A 325 -10.34 2.89 1.59
N LEU A 326 -10.50 1.86 0.76
CA LEU A 326 -11.42 0.76 0.98
C LEU A 326 -10.76 -0.35 1.80
N GLY A 327 -11.53 -0.94 2.71
CA GLY A 327 -11.15 -2.16 3.40
C GLY A 327 -11.70 -3.40 2.70
N ASP A 328 -11.52 -4.55 3.33
CA ASP A 328 -11.95 -5.84 2.78
C ASP A 328 -13.42 -5.86 2.38
N GLY A 329 -13.69 -6.25 1.14
CA GLY A 329 -14.99 -6.65 0.66
C GLY A 329 -16.03 -5.55 0.55
N ASP A 330 -15.68 -4.34 0.14
CA ASP A 330 -16.59 -3.21 -0.14
C ASP A 330 -17.42 -2.69 1.05
N GLN A 331 -17.22 -3.24 2.23
CA GLN A 331 -18.10 -2.98 3.38
C GLN A 331 -17.59 -1.86 4.28
N ARG A 332 -16.33 -1.47 4.15
CA ARG A 332 -15.66 -0.57 5.10
C ARG A 332 -14.86 0.50 4.39
N ILE A 333 -15.03 1.74 4.83
CA ILE A 333 -14.26 2.89 4.34
C ILE A 333 -13.44 3.45 5.48
N TRP A 334 -12.18 3.71 5.20
CA TRP A 334 -11.26 4.39 6.08
C TRP A 334 -10.99 5.77 5.54
N SER A 335 -10.98 6.76 6.39
CA SER A 335 -10.67 8.12 5.96
C SER A 335 -9.86 8.87 7.01
N ALA A 336 -9.01 9.75 6.54
CA ALA A 336 -8.25 10.66 7.37
C ALA A 336 -8.24 12.06 6.75
N ALA A 337 -8.20 13.10 7.56
CA ALA A 337 -8.20 14.46 7.07
C ALA A 337 -7.18 15.35 7.81
N TRP A 338 -6.89 16.47 7.24
CA TRP A 338 -5.95 17.45 7.81
C TRP A 338 -6.44 18.08 9.12
N ASP A 339 -7.70 17.84 9.51
CA ASP A 339 -8.22 18.16 10.82
C ASP A 339 -7.65 17.29 11.96
N GLY A 340 -6.78 16.35 11.62
CA GLY A 340 -6.17 15.43 12.56
C GLY A 340 -7.10 14.29 12.99
N THR A 341 -8.21 14.05 12.30
CA THR A 341 -9.09 12.91 12.59
C THR A 341 -8.89 11.77 11.62
N VAL A 342 -8.99 10.54 12.15
CA VAL A 342 -9.05 9.30 11.40
C VAL A 342 -10.38 8.65 11.71
N LYS A 343 -11.14 8.27 10.68
CA LYS A 343 -12.49 7.75 10.80
C LYS A 343 -12.65 6.42 10.08
N TYR A 344 -13.57 5.64 10.60
CA TYR A 344 -13.95 4.34 10.10
C TYR A 344 -15.46 4.32 9.88
N TRP A 345 -15.90 3.92 8.68
CA TRP A 345 -17.28 3.96 8.24
C TRP A 345 -17.74 2.56 7.86
N ASP A 346 -18.97 2.23 8.23
CA ASP A 346 -19.62 0.98 7.84
C ASP A 346 -20.61 1.28 6.72
N VAL A 347 -20.32 0.78 5.51
CA VAL A 347 -21.15 0.98 4.32
C VAL A 347 -22.45 0.19 4.42
N VAL A 348 -22.41 -1.02 4.99
CA VAL A 348 -23.59 -1.89 5.14
C VAL A 348 -24.61 -1.28 6.10
N ALA A 349 -24.14 -0.61 7.15
CA ALA A 349 -24.98 0.13 8.08
C ALA A 349 -25.48 1.49 7.51
N GLY A 350 -25.43 1.70 6.19
CA GLY A 350 -25.87 2.93 5.55
C GLY A 350 -24.87 4.09 5.65
N GLY A 351 -23.58 3.81 5.78
CA GLY A 351 -22.52 4.83 5.88
C GLY A 351 -22.39 5.45 7.28
N GLY A 352 -22.83 4.71 8.29
CA GLY A 352 -22.70 5.13 9.68
C GLY A 352 -21.23 5.23 10.12
N LEU A 353 -20.91 6.27 10.91
CA LEU A 353 -19.58 6.38 11.55
C LEU A 353 -19.44 5.28 12.61
N ALA A 354 -18.59 4.28 12.32
CA ALA A 354 -18.35 3.15 13.21
C ALA A 354 -17.23 3.42 14.23
N GLY A 355 -16.31 4.32 13.91
CA GLY A 355 -15.23 4.70 14.83
C GLY A 355 -14.51 5.98 14.43
N ARG A 356 -13.97 6.68 15.45
CA ARG A 356 -13.20 7.90 15.26
C ARG A 356 -11.98 7.89 16.18
N LYS A 357 -10.84 8.29 15.65
CA LYS A 357 -9.62 8.57 16.41
C LYS A 357 -9.19 10.02 16.18
N GLN A 358 -8.71 10.66 17.22
CA GLN A 358 -8.13 12.01 17.13
C GLN A 358 -6.61 11.88 17.22
N THR A 359 -5.91 12.58 16.35
CA THR A 359 -4.45 12.71 16.39
C THR A 359 -4.06 14.17 16.36
N ASP A 360 -2.96 14.51 17.03
CA ASP A 360 -2.37 15.85 16.98
C ASP A 360 -1.56 16.08 15.69
N LYS A 361 -1.53 15.09 14.81
CA LYS A 361 -0.70 15.04 13.61
C LYS A 361 -1.57 15.11 12.37
N VAL A 362 -1.03 15.70 11.30
CA VAL A 362 -1.71 15.76 10.01
C VAL A 362 -1.42 14.50 9.22
N PRO A 363 -2.41 13.63 8.97
CA PRO A 363 -2.25 12.45 8.13
C PRO A 363 -2.15 12.85 6.66
N LEU A 364 -1.20 12.25 5.93
CA LEU A 364 -0.99 12.46 4.50
C LEU A 364 -1.34 11.25 3.65
N CYS A 365 -1.21 10.04 4.19
CA CYS A 365 -1.52 8.79 3.52
C CYS A 365 -2.03 7.76 4.52
N LEU A 366 -2.79 6.80 4.03
CA LEU A 366 -3.34 5.71 4.81
C LEU A 366 -3.48 4.44 3.97
N ASP A 367 -3.40 3.29 4.63
CA ASP A 367 -3.76 2.00 4.02
C ASP A 367 -4.25 1.04 5.12
N PRO A 368 -5.39 0.34 4.91
CA PRO A 368 -5.91 -0.60 5.89
C PRO A 368 -5.03 -1.84 6.00
N LEU A 369 -4.78 -2.28 7.22
CA LEU A 369 -4.06 -3.52 7.48
C LEU A 369 -5.02 -4.70 7.27
N GLN A 370 -4.75 -5.51 6.25
CA GLN A 370 -5.56 -6.69 5.96
C GLN A 370 -5.27 -7.79 6.99
N SER A 371 -6.32 -8.40 7.53
CA SER A 371 -6.14 -9.61 8.32
C SER A 371 -5.96 -10.80 7.38
N SER A 372 -5.04 -11.70 7.72
CA SER A 372 -4.88 -12.96 7.00
C SER A 372 -6.21 -13.71 6.90
N SER A 373 -6.49 -14.29 5.73
CA SER A 373 -7.73 -14.96 5.34
C SER A 373 -8.21 -16.11 6.27
N LEU A 374 -7.45 -16.43 7.31
CA LEU A 374 -7.74 -17.52 8.25
C LEU A 374 -8.50 -17.06 9.51
N SER A 375 -8.62 -15.77 9.77
CA SER A 375 -9.40 -15.27 10.91
C SER A 375 -10.66 -14.56 10.42
N SER A 376 -11.81 -15.12 10.72
CA SER A 376 -13.14 -14.54 10.44
C SER A 376 -13.42 -13.20 11.16
N PHE A 377 -12.46 -12.70 11.94
CA PHE A 377 -12.53 -11.42 12.63
C PHE A 377 -11.50 -10.48 12.02
N THR A 378 -11.92 -9.72 11.01
CA THR A 378 -11.12 -8.61 10.48
C THR A 378 -10.91 -7.57 11.57
N THR A 379 -9.67 -7.47 12.05
CA THR A 379 -9.33 -6.44 13.02
C THR A 379 -9.31 -5.08 12.32
N PRO A 380 -10.10 -4.10 12.75
CA PRO A 380 -10.14 -2.81 12.12
C PRO A 380 -8.87 -2.00 12.46
N GLN A 381 -7.78 -2.29 11.77
CA GLN A 381 -6.49 -1.63 11.93
C GLN A 381 -6.09 -0.87 10.67
N LEU A 382 -5.47 0.27 10.86
CA LEU A 382 -5.09 1.19 9.80
C LEU A 382 -3.67 1.72 10.04
N VAL A 383 -2.84 1.72 9.02
CA VAL A 383 -1.54 2.39 9.04
C VAL A 383 -1.68 3.78 8.40
N CYS A 384 -1.18 4.79 9.07
CA CYS A 384 -1.14 6.17 8.57
C CYS A 384 0.27 6.73 8.57
N GLY A 385 0.60 7.48 7.52
CA GLY A 385 1.77 8.32 7.45
C GLY A 385 1.42 9.78 7.68
N HIS A 386 2.26 10.50 8.41
CA HIS A 386 2.00 11.86 8.87
C HIS A 386 3.02 12.88 8.35
N MET A 387 2.61 14.15 8.42
CA MET A 387 3.44 15.29 8.04
C MET A 387 4.64 15.49 8.98
N ASP A 388 4.56 15.03 10.22
CA ASP A 388 5.63 15.10 11.23
C ASP A 388 6.67 13.96 11.10
N HIS A 389 6.76 13.32 9.94
CA HIS A 389 7.72 12.24 9.63
C HIS A 389 7.46 10.92 10.36
N SER A 390 6.35 10.80 11.05
CA SER A 390 5.98 9.62 11.82
C SER A 390 5.02 8.72 11.06
N LEU A 391 5.01 7.45 11.46
CA LEU A 391 4.01 6.46 11.11
C LEU A 391 3.21 6.10 12.37
N ALA A 392 1.93 5.80 12.22
CA ALA A 392 1.11 5.29 13.31
C ALA A 392 0.18 4.18 12.84
N LEU A 393 -0.02 3.21 13.72
CA LEU A 393 -1.02 2.16 13.59
C LEU A 393 -2.20 2.53 14.49
N TYR A 394 -3.38 2.63 13.92
CA TYR A 394 -4.63 2.87 14.62
C TYR A 394 -5.42 1.57 14.72
N ASP A 395 -5.82 1.20 15.94
CA ASP A 395 -6.72 0.07 16.21
C ASP A 395 -8.05 0.62 16.73
N PHE A 396 -9.13 0.34 16.02
CA PHE A 396 -10.45 0.85 16.36
C PHE A 396 -11.24 -0.02 17.33
N ARG A 397 -10.68 -1.17 17.73
CA ARG A 397 -11.25 -2.00 18.82
C ARG A 397 -11.05 -1.34 20.20
N ASP A 398 -9.94 -0.62 20.36
CA ASP A 398 -9.64 0.11 21.57
C ASP A 398 -10.17 1.55 21.46
N ALA A 399 -11.22 1.86 22.20
CA ALA A 399 -11.82 3.19 22.21
C ALA A 399 -10.96 4.23 22.95
N VAL A 400 -10.05 3.80 23.81
CA VAL A 400 -9.31 4.67 24.74
C VAL A 400 -8.01 5.19 24.14
N SER A 401 -7.22 4.33 23.48
CA SER A 401 -5.95 4.74 22.92
C SER A 401 -6.12 5.44 21.57
N ASN A 402 -5.43 6.57 21.37
CA ASN A 402 -5.46 7.26 20.08
C ASN A 402 -4.71 6.49 18.99
N ALA A 403 -3.52 5.98 19.29
CA ALA A 403 -2.75 5.12 18.39
C ALA A 403 -2.31 3.88 19.15
N ALA A 404 -2.49 2.71 18.54
CA ALA A 404 -2.02 1.44 19.11
C ALA A 404 -0.48 1.38 19.09
N LEU A 405 0.14 1.98 18.07
CA LEU A 405 1.57 2.01 17.87
C LEU A 405 1.98 3.29 17.16
N ALA A 406 2.97 4.00 17.69
CA ALA A 406 3.55 5.19 17.08
C ALA A 406 5.04 4.98 16.80
N MET A 407 5.45 5.24 15.57
CA MET A 407 6.83 5.15 15.10
C MET A 407 7.35 6.57 14.83
N SER A 408 7.83 7.24 15.88
CA SER A 408 8.37 8.60 15.79
C SER A 408 9.68 8.60 15.01
N GLY A 409 9.88 9.61 14.13
CA GLY A 409 11.11 9.73 13.34
C GLY A 409 11.31 8.56 12.36
N ALA A 410 10.23 7.96 11.89
CA ALA A 410 10.28 6.88 10.91
C ALA A 410 11.04 7.30 9.64
N HIS A 411 10.88 8.55 9.21
CA HIS A 411 11.57 9.17 8.08
C HIS A 411 12.21 10.49 8.47
N ALA A 412 13.04 11.04 7.59
CA ALA A 412 13.65 12.37 7.77
C ALA A 412 12.77 13.51 7.23
N ALA A 413 11.68 13.18 6.52
CA ALA A 413 10.74 14.12 5.92
C ALA A 413 9.30 13.56 5.97
N PRO A 414 8.25 14.33 5.64
CA PRO A 414 6.87 13.89 5.63
C PRO A 414 6.63 12.59 4.88
N VAL A 415 5.83 11.70 5.47
CA VAL A 415 5.48 10.41 4.87
C VAL A 415 4.33 10.61 3.90
N SER A 416 4.58 10.41 2.61
CA SER A 416 3.65 10.67 1.51
C SER A 416 2.87 9.48 1.04
N ALA A 417 3.42 8.29 1.19
CA ALA A 417 2.80 7.05 0.74
C ALA A 417 3.02 5.92 1.75
N VAL A 418 1.99 5.14 1.98
CA VAL A 418 2.03 3.91 2.78
C VAL A 418 1.26 2.84 2.02
N LYS A 419 1.79 1.62 1.98
CA LYS A 419 1.11 0.49 1.35
C LYS A 419 1.37 -0.79 2.12
N VAL A 420 0.29 -1.46 2.53
CA VAL A 420 0.33 -2.73 3.24
C VAL A 420 0.66 -3.85 2.26
N HIS A 421 1.42 -4.83 2.71
CA HIS A 421 1.79 -5.97 1.89
C HIS A 421 0.58 -6.87 1.64
N PRO A 422 0.28 -7.27 0.39
CA PRO A 422 -0.96 -7.96 0.05
C PRO A 422 -1.09 -9.36 0.65
N VAL A 423 0.03 -10.04 0.91
CA VAL A 423 0.05 -11.42 1.41
C VAL A 423 0.37 -11.49 2.90
N SER A 424 1.27 -10.63 3.39
CA SER A 424 1.69 -10.65 4.79
C SER A 424 0.94 -9.61 5.62
N ALA A 425 0.18 -10.05 6.61
CA ALA A 425 -0.56 -9.19 7.51
C ALA A 425 0.32 -8.30 8.42
N HIS A 426 1.63 -8.50 8.44
CA HIS A 426 2.54 -7.80 9.34
C HIS A 426 3.48 -6.83 8.64
N LEU A 427 3.57 -6.88 7.31
CA LEU A 427 4.50 -6.06 6.54
C LEU A 427 3.79 -4.89 5.87
N PHE A 428 4.45 -3.74 5.83
CA PHE A 428 4.03 -2.60 5.03
C PHE A 428 5.24 -1.79 4.55
N ALA A 429 5.07 -1.07 3.44
CA ALA A 429 6.06 -0.15 2.92
C ALA A 429 5.63 1.30 3.17
N SER A 430 6.59 2.19 3.37
CA SER A 430 6.38 3.63 3.45
C SER A 430 7.36 4.36 2.54
N GLY A 431 6.87 5.39 1.87
CA GLY A 431 7.66 6.33 1.08
C GLY A 431 7.51 7.74 1.64
N ALA A 432 8.55 8.54 1.56
CA ALA A 432 8.56 9.88 2.11
C ALA A 432 9.21 10.91 1.19
N TYR A 433 9.07 12.17 1.56
CA TYR A 433 9.71 13.30 0.86
C TYR A 433 11.23 13.33 1.03
N ASP A 434 11.80 12.41 1.83
CA ASP A 434 13.24 12.18 1.91
C ASP A 434 13.78 11.27 0.78
N GLY A 435 12.92 10.84 -0.15
CA GLY A 435 13.27 9.97 -1.28
C GLY A 435 13.58 8.54 -0.88
N ARG A 436 13.29 8.16 0.36
CA ARG A 436 13.55 6.81 0.86
C ARG A 436 12.27 6.01 0.96
N ILE A 437 12.39 4.76 0.60
CA ILE A 437 11.36 3.76 0.80
C ILE A 437 11.82 2.85 1.93
N LYS A 438 10.97 2.60 2.91
CA LYS A 438 11.26 1.70 4.02
C LYS A 438 10.20 0.62 4.12
N VAL A 439 10.64 -0.59 4.40
CA VAL A 439 9.75 -1.73 4.69
C VAL A 439 9.79 -1.99 6.18
N TRP A 440 8.63 -2.18 6.77
CA TRP A 440 8.42 -2.30 8.21
C TRP A 440 7.70 -3.61 8.54
N ASP A 441 7.98 -4.11 9.75
CA ASP A 441 7.19 -5.16 10.38
C ASP A 441 6.51 -4.58 11.64
N VAL A 442 5.19 -4.72 11.72
CA VAL A 442 4.38 -4.23 12.85
C VAL A 442 4.86 -4.81 14.18
N ARG A 443 5.40 -6.03 14.16
CA ARG A 443 5.95 -6.70 15.35
C ARG A 443 7.29 -6.10 15.83
N SER A 444 7.98 -5.33 14.96
CA SER A 444 9.24 -4.66 15.28
C SER A 444 9.24 -3.19 14.88
N PRO A 445 8.44 -2.35 15.50
CA PRO A 445 8.18 -0.97 15.07
C PRO A 445 9.33 0.01 15.29
N LYS A 446 10.32 -0.35 16.10
CA LYS A 446 11.43 0.55 16.46
C LYS A 446 12.35 0.87 15.29
N GLN A 447 12.51 -0.06 14.35
CA GLN A 447 13.39 0.07 13.20
C GLN A 447 12.77 -0.55 11.97
N ALA A 448 12.97 0.09 10.81
CA ALA A 448 12.60 -0.50 9.54
C ALA A 448 13.37 -1.82 9.30
N LEU A 449 12.71 -2.78 8.66
CA LEU A 449 13.36 -4.01 8.21
C LEU A 449 14.43 -3.68 7.18
N PHE A 450 14.05 -2.88 6.19
CA PHE A 450 14.89 -2.49 5.08
C PHE A 450 14.67 -1.03 4.75
N ALA A 451 15.72 -0.37 4.26
CA ALA A 451 15.64 0.91 3.59
C ALA A 451 16.10 0.69 2.14
N LEU A 452 15.21 1.01 1.20
CA LEU A 452 15.49 0.92 -0.22
C LEU A 452 15.88 2.30 -0.72
N SER A 453 16.92 2.35 -1.52
CA SER A 453 17.34 3.55 -2.22
C SER A 453 17.60 3.21 -3.67
N GLU A 454 17.32 4.15 -4.54
CA GLU A 454 17.70 4.01 -5.94
C GLU A 454 19.24 3.95 -6.07
N PRO A 455 19.76 3.09 -6.96
CA PRO A 455 21.17 3.16 -7.30
C PRO A 455 21.44 4.50 -8.00
N VAL A 456 22.38 5.24 -7.44
CA VAL A 456 22.86 6.50 -8.05
C VAL A 456 23.41 6.19 -9.42
N SER A 457 22.76 6.68 -10.47
CA SER A 457 23.26 6.55 -11.84
C SER A 457 24.59 7.31 -11.97
N THR A 458 25.68 6.57 -12.14
CA THR A 458 27.06 7.10 -12.26
C THR A 458 27.31 7.84 -13.58
N SER A 459 26.27 8.14 -14.38
CA SER A 459 26.42 8.73 -15.72
C SER A 459 26.56 10.24 -15.77
N SER A 460 26.48 10.97 -14.66
CA SER A 460 26.78 12.41 -14.64
C SER A 460 28.05 12.69 -13.83
N LYS A 461 29.22 12.51 -14.47
CA LYS A 461 30.47 13.13 -14.04
C LYS A 461 30.39 14.64 -14.29
N SER A 462 29.61 15.37 -13.54
CA SER A 462 29.75 16.80 -13.42
C SER A 462 30.49 17.10 -12.12
N HIS A 463 31.70 17.61 -12.28
CA HIS A 463 32.56 18.16 -11.22
C HIS A 463 31.80 19.23 -10.45
N MET A 464 31.33 18.89 -9.27
CA MET A 464 31.32 19.72 -8.05
C MET A 464 30.71 18.89 -6.93
N ALA A 465 31.55 18.49 -6.00
CA ALA A 465 31.18 17.83 -4.76
C ALA A 465 30.43 18.81 -3.85
N SER A 466 29.12 18.92 -4.03
CA SER A 466 28.22 19.45 -3.00
C SER A 466 27.53 18.27 -2.36
N SER A 467 27.74 18.10 -1.08
CA SER A 467 27.36 16.96 -0.24
C SER A 467 25.86 16.84 0.09
N LYS A 468 24.99 17.37 -0.76
CA LYS A 468 23.52 17.18 -0.67
C LYS A 468 22.97 16.89 -2.05
N GLN A 469 22.86 15.60 -2.39
CA GLN A 469 21.97 15.22 -3.49
C GLN A 469 20.55 15.66 -3.13
N PRO A 470 19.80 16.32 -4.03
CA PRO A 470 18.41 16.61 -3.81
C PRO A 470 17.67 15.27 -3.65
N HIS A 471 17.14 15.03 -2.47
CA HIS A 471 16.27 13.88 -2.24
C HIS A 471 14.97 14.12 -3.01
N THR A 472 14.72 13.30 -4.02
CA THR A 472 13.50 13.34 -4.81
C THR A 472 12.37 12.68 -4.04
N LYS A 473 11.21 13.34 -3.94
CA LYS A 473 10.08 12.86 -3.13
C LYS A 473 9.48 11.60 -3.74
N VAL A 474 9.22 10.59 -2.92
CA VAL A 474 8.34 9.48 -3.27
C VAL A 474 6.90 9.94 -3.11
N LEU A 475 6.07 9.77 -4.13
CA LEU A 475 4.66 10.22 -4.11
C LEU A 475 3.68 9.04 -4.15
N GLY A 476 4.03 7.95 -4.82
CA GLY A 476 3.21 6.75 -4.93
C GLY A 476 3.99 5.49 -4.64
N LEU A 477 3.34 4.52 -3.99
CA LEU A 477 3.85 3.18 -3.71
C LEU A 477 2.74 2.16 -3.94
N ASP A 478 3.09 1.00 -4.49
CA ASP A 478 2.20 -0.14 -4.50
C ASP A 478 2.97 -1.47 -4.61
N TRP A 479 2.38 -2.54 -4.09
CA TRP A 479 2.89 -3.90 -4.19
C TRP A 479 2.25 -4.64 -5.35
N THR A 480 3.00 -5.54 -5.97
CA THR A 480 2.41 -6.54 -6.86
C THR A 480 1.53 -7.52 -6.06
N PRO A 481 0.50 -8.13 -6.65
CA PRO A 481 -0.46 -8.99 -5.93
C PRO A 481 0.19 -10.17 -5.21
N ASP A 482 1.29 -10.67 -5.73
CA ASP A 482 2.09 -11.75 -5.14
C ASP A 482 3.01 -11.27 -3.99
N GLY A 483 3.10 -9.96 -3.75
CA GLY A 483 3.98 -9.35 -2.76
C GLY A 483 5.47 -9.43 -3.07
N ASN A 484 5.85 -9.96 -4.24
CA ASN A 484 7.26 -10.16 -4.58
C ASN A 484 7.95 -8.90 -5.11
N ALA A 485 7.17 -7.91 -5.54
CA ALA A 485 7.73 -6.67 -6.03
C ALA A 485 7.00 -5.45 -5.46
N LEU A 486 7.78 -4.38 -5.27
CA LEU A 486 7.31 -3.06 -4.87
C LEU A 486 7.59 -2.08 -6.00
N VAL A 487 6.61 -1.26 -6.32
CA VAL A 487 6.73 -0.21 -7.33
C VAL A 487 6.64 1.14 -6.65
N SER A 488 7.47 2.08 -7.06
CA SER A 488 7.43 3.47 -6.57
C SER A 488 7.38 4.46 -7.72
N GLY A 489 6.77 5.60 -7.46
CA GLY A 489 6.78 6.77 -8.35
C GLY A 489 7.02 8.05 -7.55
N GLY A 490 7.66 9.03 -8.18
CA GLY A 490 8.05 10.23 -7.45
C GLY A 490 8.26 11.48 -8.29
N GLU A 491 8.81 12.49 -7.61
CA GLU A 491 9.15 13.82 -8.16
C GLU A 491 10.30 13.76 -9.19
N ASP A 492 11.07 12.68 -9.18
CA ASP A 492 12.16 12.42 -10.14
C ASP A 492 11.67 12.01 -11.54
N CYS A 493 10.35 12.00 -11.75
CA CYS A 493 9.71 11.56 -13.00
C CYS A 493 10.07 10.10 -13.33
N ARG A 494 10.29 9.25 -12.32
CA ARG A 494 10.62 7.85 -12.52
C ARG A 494 9.59 6.93 -11.88
N VAL A 495 9.44 5.78 -12.51
CA VAL A 495 8.76 4.60 -11.94
C VAL A 495 9.82 3.56 -11.71
N CYS A 496 10.03 3.17 -10.46
CA CYS A 496 11.06 2.22 -10.07
C CYS A 496 10.44 0.92 -9.59
N LEU A 497 11.02 -0.19 -10.02
CA LEU A 497 10.62 -1.55 -9.65
C LEU A 497 11.69 -2.17 -8.77
N TYR A 498 11.29 -2.60 -7.58
CA TYR A 498 12.12 -3.35 -6.64
C TYR A 498 11.57 -4.77 -6.55
N GLN A 499 12.40 -5.76 -6.80
CA GLN A 499 12.00 -7.18 -6.75
C GLN A 499 12.71 -7.89 -5.61
N GLY A 500 11.94 -8.59 -4.77
CA GLY A 500 12.43 -9.44 -3.70
C GLY A 500 12.17 -10.92 -4.00
N GLN A 501 12.96 -11.79 -3.38
CA GLN A 501 12.62 -13.21 -3.36
C GLN A 501 11.74 -13.48 -2.15
N ALA A 502 10.47 -13.81 -2.38
CA ALA A 502 9.51 -14.27 -1.37
C ALA A 502 9.43 -13.35 -0.11
N ILE A 503 9.11 -12.06 -0.33
CA ILE A 503 8.83 -11.15 0.78
C ILE A 503 7.52 -11.60 1.43
N GLY A 504 7.61 -12.19 2.64
CA GLY A 504 6.42 -12.53 3.44
C GLY A 504 5.55 -13.67 2.90
N VAL A 505 5.95 -14.40 1.88
CA VAL A 505 5.21 -15.56 1.40
C VAL A 505 5.44 -16.72 2.37
N GLU A 506 4.53 -16.89 3.31
CA GLU A 506 4.34 -18.16 4.00
C GLU A 506 3.67 -19.09 2.98
N HIS A 507 4.46 -19.93 2.29
CA HIS A 507 3.87 -21.00 1.48
C HIS A 507 3.09 -21.91 2.42
N VAL A 508 1.77 -21.88 2.30
CA VAL A 508 0.84 -22.83 2.90
C VAL A 508 1.09 -24.24 2.35
#